data_2a04c805bdf3806f95fbb78a933b6389
#
_entry.id   2a04c805bdf3806f95fbb78a933b6389
#
_cell.length_a   1.000
_cell.length_b   1.000
_cell.length_c   1.000
_cell.angle_alpha   90.00
_cell.angle_beta   90.00
_cell.angle_gamma   90.00
#
_symmetry.space_group_name_H-M   'P 1'
#
loop_
_entity.id
_entity.type
_entity.pdbx_description
1 polymer ?
#
loop_
_entity_poly.entity_id
_entity_poly.type
_entity_poly.pdbx_seq_one_letter_code
_entity_poly.pdbx_strand_id
1 'polypeptide(L)'
;MKNLITILALTSSVLAYSQSENNELKVNILYTALGAPELSYERILSDNSAIGASLAFSIDSKDNMDLRFGLTPYYRMFFGQKKAAGFFIEANTMFINYIDSISYSSNSSPTYNMKTGFGLGAAAGAKFLTKNNLIGEIYGGLGRVFGDNSIGAYPRFGITLGKRF
;
A
#
# COMPACT_ATOMS: atom_id res chain seq x y z
N MET A 1 -14.87 -24.93 -4.29
CA MET A 1 -15.65 -24.26 -5.35
C MET A 1 -16.61 -23.20 -4.80
N LYS A 2 -17.39 -23.44 -3.70
CA LYS A 2 -18.30 -22.43 -3.14
C LYS A 2 -17.59 -21.12 -2.72
N ASN A 3 -16.42 -21.21 -2.09
CA ASN A 3 -15.65 -20.02 -1.66
C ASN A 3 -15.11 -19.17 -2.82
N LEU A 4 -14.80 -19.81 -3.97
CA LEU A 4 -14.35 -19.11 -5.17
C LEU A 4 -15.48 -18.29 -5.80
N ILE A 5 -16.69 -18.83 -5.81
CA ILE A 5 -17.90 -18.16 -6.32
C ILE A 5 -18.27 -16.98 -5.42
N THR A 6 -18.13 -17.14 -4.10
CA THR A 6 -18.41 -16.05 -3.13
C THR A 6 -17.40 -14.90 -3.28
N ILE A 7 -16.12 -15.21 -3.49
CA ILE A 7 -15.08 -14.20 -3.76
C ILE A 7 -15.36 -13.50 -5.10
N LEU A 8 -15.73 -14.25 -6.14
CA LEU A 8 -16.06 -13.69 -7.45
C LEU A 8 -17.33 -12.82 -7.41
N ALA A 9 -18.33 -13.20 -6.61
CA ALA A 9 -19.56 -12.42 -6.42
C ALA A 9 -19.30 -11.13 -5.62
N LEU A 10 -18.42 -11.17 -4.61
CA LEU A 10 -17.98 -10.00 -3.85
C LEU A 10 -17.18 -9.03 -4.71
N THR A 11 -16.30 -9.53 -5.58
CA THR A 11 -15.54 -8.66 -6.50
C THR A 11 -16.42 -8.06 -7.59
N SER A 12 -17.43 -8.78 -8.08
CA SER A 12 -18.38 -8.24 -9.08
C SER A 12 -19.31 -7.18 -8.48
N SER A 13 -19.71 -7.28 -7.21
CA SER A 13 -20.52 -6.26 -6.55
C SER A 13 -19.77 -4.93 -6.34
N VAL A 14 -18.47 -4.96 -6.10
CA VAL A 14 -17.63 -3.75 -6.01
C VAL A 14 -17.54 -3.03 -7.36
N LEU A 15 -17.58 -3.75 -8.48
CA LEU A 15 -17.55 -3.17 -9.82
C LEU A 15 -18.90 -2.54 -10.24
N ALA A 16 -20.02 -2.97 -9.65
CA ALA A 16 -21.36 -2.46 -10.00
C ALA A 16 -21.68 -1.07 -9.41
N TYR A 17 -20.95 -0.60 -8.38
CA TYR A 17 -21.11 0.74 -7.81
C TYR A 17 -20.33 1.84 -8.56
N SER A 18 -19.86 1.56 -9.76
CA SER A 18 -18.98 2.42 -10.58
C SER A 18 -19.68 3.54 -11.34
N GLN A 19 -20.66 4.23 -10.74
CA GLN A 19 -21.32 5.38 -11.41
C GLN A 19 -20.65 6.73 -11.12
N SER A 20 -19.66 6.78 -10.24
CA SER A 20 -18.98 8.04 -9.91
C SER A 20 -17.47 7.85 -9.91
N GLU A 21 -16.76 7.67 -10.92
CA GLU A 21 -15.28 7.64 -11.09
C GLU A 21 -14.45 8.22 -9.91
N ASN A 22 -14.81 7.80 -8.67
CA ASN A 22 -14.25 8.33 -7.42
C ASN A 22 -13.42 7.29 -6.66
N ASN A 23 -13.32 6.07 -7.19
CA ASN A 23 -12.59 4.99 -6.54
C ASN A 23 -11.46 4.54 -7.44
N GLU A 24 -10.34 4.17 -6.84
CA GLU A 24 -9.17 3.68 -7.55
C GLU A 24 -8.63 2.42 -6.88
N LEU A 25 -8.30 1.43 -7.69
CA LEU A 25 -7.57 0.24 -7.26
C LEU A 25 -6.23 0.21 -7.98
N LYS A 26 -5.14 0.04 -7.22
CA LYS A 26 -3.77 0.16 -7.73
C LYS A 26 -2.89 -0.95 -7.19
N VAL A 27 -1.93 -1.39 -7.97
CA VAL A 27 -0.88 -2.34 -7.59
C VAL A 27 0.48 -1.66 -7.73
N ASN A 28 1.32 -1.76 -6.72
CA ASN A 28 2.69 -1.29 -6.77
C ASN A 28 3.57 -2.35 -7.43
N ILE A 29 3.89 -2.11 -8.72
CA ILE A 29 4.69 -3.05 -9.51
C ILE A 29 6.14 -3.12 -9.03
N LEU A 30 6.66 -2.02 -8.48
CA LEU A 30 8.03 -1.99 -7.94
C LEU A 30 8.15 -2.88 -6.70
N TYR A 31 7.22 -2.78 -5.75
CA TYR A 31 7.20 -3.64 -4.56
C TYR A 31 6.89 -5.10 -4.92
N THR A 32 6.03 -5.33 -5.92
CA THR A 32 5.77 -6.68 -6.44
C THR A 32 7.04 -7.32 -6.98
N ALA A 33 7.86 -6.59 -7.73
CA ALA A 33 9.15 -7.06 -8.25
C ALA A 33 10.18 -7.31 -7.15
N LEU A 34 10.06 -6.63 -5.99
CA LEU A 34 10.91 -6.82 -4.81
C LEU A 34 10.40 -7.93 -3.87
N GLY A 35 9.35 -8.70 -4.23
CA GLY A 35 8.83 -9.79 -3.42
C GLY A 35 7.84 -9.37 -2.32
N ALA A 36 7.43 -8.10 -2.27
CA ALA A 36 6.47 -7.55 -1.32
C ALA A 36 5.31 -6.84 -2.04
N PRO A 37 4.41 -7.56 -2.75
CA PRO A 37 3.30 -6.92 -3.44
C PRO A 37 2.49 -6.03 -2.52
N GLU A 38 2.15 -4.84 -3.04
CA GLU A 38 1.33 -3.84 -2.37
C GLU A 38 0.10 -3.53 -3.22
N LEU A 39 -1.07 -3.68 -2.62
CA LEU A 39 -2.35 -3.31 -3.18
C LEU A 39 -2.86 -2.04 -2.49
N SER A 40 -3.33 -1.07 -3.27
CA SER A 40 -3.85 0.19 -2.74
C SER A 40 -5.26 0.45 -3.22
N TYR A 41 -6.13 0.86 -2.30
CA TYR A 41 -7.43 1.42 -2.61
C TYR A 41 -7.44 2.90 -2.24
N GLU A 42 -7.95 3.75 -3.14
CA GLU A 42 -8.04 5.18 -2.94
C GLU A 42 -9.44 5.68 -3.29
N ARG A 43 -10.01 6.52 -2.43
CA ARG A 43 -11.27 7.22 -2.67
C ARG A 43 -11.01 8.70 -2.86
N ILE A 44 -11.46 9.24 -3.97
CA ILE A 44 -11.40 10.65 -4.30
C ILE A 44 -12.49 11.38 -3.50
N LEU A 45 -12.09 12.37 -2.72
CA LEU A 45 -12.97 13.18 -1.88
C LEU A 45 -13.39 14.46 -2.60
N SER A 46 -12.47 15.04 -3.38
CA SER A 46 -12.68 16.27 -4.16
C SER A 46 -11.79 16.27 -5.39
N ASP A 47 -11.82 17.32 -6.19
CA ASP A 47 -10.98 17.46 -7.37
C ASP A 47 -9.47 17.45 -7.03
N ASN A 48 -9.11 17.86 -5.82
CA ASN A 48 -7.74 18.00 -5.38
C ASN A 48 -7.38 17.16 -4.14
N SER A 49 -8.25 16.27 -3.67
CA SER A 49 -7.95 15.46 -2.48
C SER A 49 -8.49 14.04 -2.56
N ALA A 50 -7.76 13.12 -1.94
CA ALA A 50 -8.15 11.72 -1.82
C ALA A 50 -7.66 11.13 -0.50
N ILE A 51 -8.35 10.08 -0.04
CA ILE A 51 -7.94 9.23 1.07
C ILE A 51 -7.78 7.80 0.57
N GLY A 52 -6.82 7.07 1.09
CA GLY A 52 -6.62 5.69 0.69
C GLY A 52 -5.89 4.87 1.74
N ALA A 53 -5.74 3.59 1.43
CA ALA A 53 -4.94 2.67 2.21
C ALA A 53 -4.20 1.70 1.28
N SER A 54 -2.96 1.42 1.62
CA SER A 54 -2.13 0.41 0.97
C SER A 54 -1.91 -0.75 1.90
N LEU A 55 -1.96 -1.95 1.33
CA LEU A 55 -1.71 -3.21 2.01
C LEU A 55 -0.54 -3.90 1.33
N ALA A 56 0.56 -4.07 2.06
CA ALA A 56 1.74 -4.80 1.60
C ALA A 56 1.91 -6.09 2.40
N PHE A 57 2.35 -7.16 1.75
CA PHE A 57 2.65 -8.43 2.40
C PHE A 57 3.83 -9.11 1.70
N SER A 58 4.71 -9.76 2.45
CA SER A 58 5.81 -10.53 1.89
C SER A 58 5.30 -11.89 1.41
N ILE A 59 5.67 -12.27 0.18
CA ILE A 59 5.36 -13.59 -0.39
C ILE A 59 6.44 -14.60 -0.01
N ASP A 60 7.68 -14.16 0.17
CA ASP A 60 8.80 -15.06 0.41
C ASP A 60 9.29 -14.98 1.84
N SER A 61 9.23 -16.13 2.53
CA SER A 61 9.70 -16.26 3.93
C SER A 61 11.22 -16.43 4.03
N LYS A 62 11.94 -16.43 2.92
CA LYS A 62 13.36 -16.86 2.86
C LYS A 62 14.37 -15.75 2.65
N ASP A 63 13.95 -14.62 2.08
CA ASP A 63 14.90 -13.57 1.72
C ASP A 63 14.63 -12.28 2.51
N ASN A 64 15.48 -12.02 3.50
CA ASN A 64 15.91 -10.70 4.05
C ASN A 64 14.87 -9.56 4.21
N MET A 65 13.60 -9.77 3.96
CA MET A 65 12.55 -8.83 4.31
C MET A 65 11.83 -9.33 5.57
N ASP A 66 12.14 -8.72 6.69
CA ASP A 66 11.48 -8.98 7.98
C ASP A 66 10.00 -8.57 7.99
N LEU A 67 9.53 -7.94 6.91
CA LEU A 67 8.15 -7.49 6.73
C LEU A 67 7.21 -8.67 6.51
N ARG A 68 6.26 -8.88 7.42
CA ARG A 68 5.15 -9.81 7.25
C ARG A 68 3.93 -9.14 6.64
N PHE A 69 3.60 -7.98 7.16
CA PHE A 69 2.41 -7.24 6.80
C PHE A 69 2.61 -5.75 7.07
N GLY A 70 2.15 -4.92 6.16
CA GLY A 70 2.16 -3.47 6.31
C GLY A 70 0.83 -2.88 5.84
N LEU A 71 0.18 -2.09 6.70
CA LEU A 71 -0.99 -1.29 6.37
C LEU A 71 -0.62 0.18 6.43
N THR A 72 -0.84 0.90 5.34
CA THR A 72 -0.50 2.32 5.21
C THR A 72 -1.72 3.13 4.79
N PRO A 73 -2.54 3.60 5.74
CA PRO A 73 -3.52 4.66 5.47
C PRO A 73 -2.82 5.95 5.06
N TYR A 74 -3.39 6.68 4.09
CA TYR A 74 -2.82 7.94 3.62
C TYR A 74 -3.89 8.93 3.18
N TYR A 75 -3.50 10.21 3.19
CA TYR A 75 -4.25 11.32 2.62
C TYR A 75 -3.38 12.03 1.58
N ARG A 76 -3.95 12.38 0.43
CA ARG A 76 -3.25 13.05 -0.68
C ARG A 76 -3.91 14.36 -1.05
N MET A 77 -3.07 15.34 -1.35
CA MET A 77 -3.46 16.60 -1.98
C MET A 77 -2.80 16.70 -3.35
N PHE A 78 -3.63 16.98 -4.36
CA PHE A 78 -3.22 17.06 -5.75
C PHE A 78 -3.13 18.52 -6.24
N PHE A 79 -2.16 18.79 -7.09
CA PHE A 79 -1.88 20.11 -7.67
C PHE A 79 -1.98 20.09 -9.20
N GLY A 80 -2.82 19.21 -9.75
CA GLY A 80 -3.06 19.09 -11.18
C GLY A 80 -4.36 19.78 -11.62
N GLN A 81 -4.55 19.86 -12.94
CA GLN A 81 -5.80 20.40 -13.52
C GLN A 81 -6.89 19.34 -13.68
N LYS A 82 -6.53 18.07 -13.64
CA LYS A 82 -7.47 16.94 -13.72
C LYS A 82 -7.81 16.48 -12.31
N LYS A 83 -9.05 16.06 -12.10
CA LYS A 83 -9.56 15.54 -10.84
C LYS A 83 -8.64 14.46 -10.27
N ALA A 84 -8.09 14.71 -9.07
CA ALA A 84 -7.20 13.84 -8.31
C ALA A 84 -6.09 13.23 -9.20
N ALA A 85 -5.40 14.08 -9.98
CA ALA A 85 -4.27 13.68 -10.83
C ALA A 85 -3.26 14.82 -10.96
N GLY A 86 -2.07 14.53 -11.46
CA GLY A 86 -0.93 15.45 -11.51
C GLY A 86 0.00 15.25 -10.33
N PHE A 87 0.76 16.27 -10.00
CA PHE A 87 1.64 16.25 -8.82
C PHE A 87 0.82 16.15 -7.54
N PHE A 88 1.34 15.43 -6.54
CA PHE A 88 0.68 15.31 -5.24
C PHE A 88 1.68 15.27 -4.09
N ILE A 89 1.20 15.65 -2.91
CA ILE A 89 1.82 15.37 -1.63
C ILE A 89 0.94 14.41 -0.85
N GLU A 90 1.57 13.54 -0.06
CA GLU A 90 0.92 12.50 0.74
C GLU A 90 1.36 12.64 2.20
N ALA A 91 0.39 12.63 3.12
CA ALA A 91 0.62 12.33 4.51
C ALA A 91 0.16 10.89 4.77
N ASN A 92 0.97 10.09 5.44
CA ASN A 92 0.64 8.69 5.68
C ASN A 92 0.98 8.26 7.11
N THR A 93 0.29 7.21 7.54
CA THR A 93 0.61 6.44 8.74
C THR A 93 0.97 5.03 8.31
N MET A 94 1.81 4.35 9.07
CA MET A 94 2.17 2.96 8.79
C MET A 94 1.98 2.10 10.03
N PHE A 95 1.27 1.01 9.86
CA PHE A 95 1.20 -0.09 10.82
C PHE A 95 1.94 -1.26 10.19
N ILE A 96 3.03 -1.68 10.84
CA ILE A 96 3.91 -2.73 10.34
C ILE A 96 4.01 -3.87 11.34
N ASN A 97 3.94 -5.11 10.84
CA ASN A 97 4.29 -6.30 11.60
C ASN A 97 5.52 -6.93 10.96
N TYR A 98 6.58 -7.13 11.75
CA TYR A 98 7.87 -7.61 11.27
C TYR A 98 8.51 -8.61 12.25
N ILE A 99 9.46 -9.39 11.75
CA ILE A 99 10.26 -10.32 12.54
C ILE A 99 11.45 -9.55 13.13
N ASP A 100 11.52 -9.46 14.46
CA ASP A 100 12.61 -8.77 15.17
C ASP A 100 13.80 -9.69 15.43
N SER A 101 13.56 -10.95 15.73
CA SER A 101 14.60 -11.93 15.98
C SER A 101 14.13 -13.36 15.72
N ILE A 102 15.08 -14.22 15.35
CA ILE A 102 14.85 -15.65 15.17
C ILE A 102 15.70 -16.38 16.21
N SER A 103 15.05 -17.12 17.11
CA SER A 103 15.70 -17.94 18.13
C SER A 103 15.79 -19.38 17.67
N TYR A 104 17.02 -19.90 17.58
CA TYR A 104 17.29 -21.29 17.28
C TYR A 104 17.54 -22.07 18.56
N SER A 105 16.76 -23.12 18.82
CA SER A 105 17.00 -24.07 19.90
C SER A 105 17.49 -25.40 19.31
N SER A 106 18.46 -26.04 19.94
CA SER A 106 19.15 -27.24 19.42
C SER A 106 18.23 -28.42 19.06
N ASN A 107 17.00 -28.46 19.60
CA ASN A 107 16.04 -29.56 19.39
C ASN A 107 14.62 -29.08 19.03
N SER A 108 14.44 -27.85 18.57
CA SER A 108 13.11 -27.30 18.28
C SER A 108 13.13 -26.51 16.98
N SER A 109 11.98 -26.37 16.35
CA SER A 109 11.79 -25.47 15.21
C SER A 109 12.13 -24.02 15.60
N PRO A 110 12.65 -23.20 14.67
CA PRO A 110 12.98 -21.81 14.94
C PRO A 110 11.75 -21.04 15.45
N THR A 111 11.94 -20.25 16.50
CA THR A 111 10.92 -19.39 17.08
C THR A 111 11.09 -17.97 16.53
N TYR A 112 10.05 -17.41 15.93
CA TYR A 112 10.02 -16.06 15.37
C TYR A 112 9.40 -15.09 16.37
N ASN A 113 10.17 -14.11 16.82
CA ASN A 113 9.64 -13.01 17.65
C ASN A 113 9.13 -11.90 16.73
N MET A 114 7.82 -11.68 16.75
CA MET A 114 7.17 -10.65 15.96
C MET A 114 6.96 -9.38 16.77
N LYS A 115 7.20 -8.23 16.15
CA LYS A 115 6.90 -6.91 16.71
C LYS A 115 5.98 -6.13 15.79
N THR A 116 5.19 -5.25 16.40
CA THR A 116 4.34 -4.31 15.67
C THR A 116 4.88 -2.91 15.87
N GLY A 117 5.01 -2.16 14.78
CA GLY A 117 5.42 -0.77 14.78
C GLY A 117 4.34 0.14 14.23
N PHE A 118 4.33 1.38 14.70
CA PHE A 118 3.52 2.47 14.17
C PHE A 118 4.45 3.57 13.66
N GLY A 119 4.11 4.17 12.52
CA GLY A 119 4.91 5.24 11.93
C GLY A 119 4.07 6.36 11.34
N LEU A 120 4.69 7.52 11.19
CA LEU A 120 4.16 8.67 10.46
C LEU A 120 5.15 9.06 9.38
N GLY A 121 4.64 9.42 8.20
CA GLY A 121 5.46 9.76 7.06
C GLY A 121 4.80 10.72 6.09
N ALA A 122 5.61 11.14 5.14
CA ALA A 122 5.17 11.96 4.03
C ALA A 122 5.82 11.46 2.73
N ALA A 123 5.12 11.65 1.62
CA ALA A 123 5.63 11.35 0.29
C ALA A 123 5.19 12.43 -0.70
N ALA A 124 5.86 12.50 -1.82
CA ALA A 124 5.47 13.32 -2.96
C ALA A 124 5.58 12.48 -4.24
N GLY A 125 4.75 12.81 -5.24
CA GLY A 125 4.75 12.05 -6.47
C GLY A 125 3.92 12.68 -7.57
N ALA A 126 3.78 11.92 -8.65
CA ALA A 126 2.95 12.30 -9.79
C ALA A 126 2.02 11.16 -10.19
N LYS A 127 0.75 11.50 -10.41
CA LYS A 127 -0.29 10.60 -10.91
C LYS A 127 -0.68 11.00 -12.33
N PHE A 128 -0.63 10.04 -13.22
CA PHE A 128 -1.05 10.16 -14.61
C PHE A 128 -2.37 9.42 -14.80
N LEU A 129 -3.36 10.10 -15.36
CA LEU A 129 -4.67 9.54 -15.66
C LEU A 129 -4.92 9.59 -17.16
N THR A 130 -5.15 8.43 -17.76
CA THR A 130 -5.52 8.29 -19.18
C THR A 130 -7.02 8.54 -19.39
N LYS A 131 -7.43 8.68 -20.67
CA LYS A 131 -8.86 8.81 -21.04
C LYS A 131 -9.70 7.57 -20.70
N ASN A 132 -9.06 6.40 -20.58
CA ASN A 132 -9.71 5.14 -20.25
C ASN A 132 -9.65 4.81 -18.74
N ASN A 133 -9.41 5.83 -17.90
CA ASN A 133 -9.31 5.70 -16.45
C ASN A 133 -8.18 4.78 -15.97
N LEU A 134 -7.18 4.50 -16.81
CA LEU A 134 -5.97 3.85 -16.36
C LEU A 134 -5.09 4.86 -15.64
N ILE A 135 -4.48 4.40 -14.54
CA ILE A 135 -3.66 5.19 -13.65
C ILE A 135 -2.22 4.66 -13.71
N GLY A 136 -1.27 5.57 -13.81
CA GLY A 136 0.14 5.34 -13.54
C GLY A 136 0.60 6.35 -12.49
N GLU A 137 1.32 5.89 -11.46
CA GLU A 137 1.89 6.79 -10.45
C GLU A 137 3.36 6.47 -10.21
N ILE A 138 4.11 7.51 -9.88
CA ILE A 138 5.45 7.41 -9.31
C ILE A 138 5.51 8.31 -8.08
N TYR A 139 6.03 7.78 -6.97
CA TYR A 139 6.16 8.56 -5.74
C TYR A 139 7.35 8.10 -4.89
N GLY A 140 7.81 9.01 -4.03
CA GLY A 140 8.87 8.77 -3.08
C GLY A 140 8.68 9.60 -1.81
N GLY A 141 9.10 9.04 -0.69
CA GLY A 141 8.97 9.67 0.61
C GLY A 141 9.65 8.88 1.72
N LEU A 142 9.53 9.38 2.92
CA LEU A 142 10.09 8.81 4.14
C LEU A 142 9.11 8.95 5.29
N GLY A 143 9.18 8.02 6.24
CA GLY A 143 8.46 8.11 7.49
C GLY A 143 9.32 7.65 8.66
N ARG A 144 8.88 7.98 9.88
CA ARG A 144 9.51 7.57 11.12
C ARG A 144 8.63 6.56 11.84
N VAL A 145 9.24 5.49 12.32
CA VAL A 145 8.60 4.49 13.19
C VAL A 145 8.81 4.89 14.64
N PHE A 146 7.76 4.80 15.45
CA PHE A 146 7.75 5.13 16.87
C PHE A 146 7.66 3.84 17.70
N GLY A 147 8.27 3.85 18.90
CA GLY A 147 8.31 2.74 19.83
C GLY A 147 9.74 2.18 20.02
N ASP A 148 9.85 1.14 20.83
CA ASP A 148 11.11 0.39 21.07
C ASP A 148 11.43 -0.54 19.89
N ASN A 149 11.56 0.03 18.71
CA ASN A 149 11.77 -0.71 17.48
C ASN A 149 13.21 -0.54 16.98
N SER A 150 13.78 -1.60 16.44
CA SER A 150 15.05 -1.55 15.72
C SER A 150 14.96 -0.73 14.41
N ILE A 151 13.73 -0.54 13.89
CA ILE A 151 13.46 0.25 12.68
C ILE A 151 13.16 1.69 13.08
N GLY A 152 14.09 2.61 12.81
CA GLY A 152 13.92 4.04 13.11
C GLY A 152 13.19 4.83 12.02
N ALA A 153 13.24 4.38 10.78
CA ALA A 153 12.63 5.02 9.61
C ALA A 153 12.17 3.98 8.60
N TYR A 154 11.17 4.33 7.78
CA TYR A 154 10.73 3.52 6.65
C TYR A 154 10.70 4.34 5.35
N PRO A 155 11.13 3.76 4.22
CA PRO A 155 10.95 4.36 2.92
C PRO A 155 9.49 4.19 2.46
N ARG A 156 8.95 5.21 1.80
CA ARG A 156 7.66 5.17 1.13
C ARG A 156 7.86 5.52 -0.33
N PHE A 157 7.88 4.54 -1.22
CA PHE A 157 8.09 4.76 -2.66
C PHE A 157 7.30 3.75 -3.48
N GLY A 158 7.07 4.07 -4.75
CA GLY A 158 6.38 3.14 -5.62
C GLY A 158 6.28 3.61 -7.06
N ILE A 159 6.14 2.62 -7.92
CA ILE A 159 5.63 2.77 -9.28
C ILE A 159 4.37 1.93 -9.33
N THR A 160 3.21 2.58 -9.46
CA THR A 160 1.93 1.88 -9.37
C THR A 160 1.17 1.97 -10.70
N LEU A 161 0.45 0.91 -11.00
CA LEU A 161 -0.54 0.86 -12.07
C LEU A 161 -1.90 0.54 -11.48
N GLY A 162 -2.94 1.13 -12.05
CA GLY A 162 -4.29 0.94 -11.54
C GLY A 162 -5.38 1.41 -12.47
N LYS A 163 -6.59 1.37 -11.95
CA LYS A 163 -7.79 1.81 -12.65
C LYS A 163 -8.71 2.60 -11.71
N ARG A 164 -9.28 3.67 -12.24
CA ARG A 164 -10.35 4.45 -11.62
C ARG A 164 -11.71 3.93 -12.08
N PHE A 165 -12.68 3.88 -11.17
CA PHE A 165 -14.05 3.41 -11.39
C PHE A 165 -15.04 4.08 -10.45
#